data_90b6d61d432bdafec7cfb26d6fa6af07
#
_entry.id   90b6d61d432bdafec7cfb26d6fa6af07
#
_cell.length_a   1.000
_cell.length_b   1.000
_cell.length_c   1.000
_cell.angle_alpha   90.00
_cell.angle_beta   90.00
_cell.angle_gamma   90.00
#
_symmetry.space_group_name_H-M   'P 1'
#
loop_
_entity.id
_entity.type
_entity.pdbx_description
1 polymer ?
#
loop_
_entity_poly.entity_id
_entity_poly.type
_entity_poly.pdbx_seq_one_letter_code
_entity_poly.pdbx_strand_id
1 'polypeptide(L)'
;EEARVNAAKPLEVIEGPLMDGMNVVGDLFGEGKMFLPQVVKSARVMKQAVAHLEPFINAEKQSGSSNGKILLATVKGDVHDIGKNIVGVVLQCNNYEIIDLGVMVPCEKILKVALEENVDIIGLSGLITPSLDEMVHVAKEMERLNFDLPLLIGGATTSKAHTAVKIEQNYKNPVVYVNNASRAVGVCSSLLSDERRPAFIEKLDADYERVRDQHNRKKPRTKPVTLEQARANKVAIDWDAYTPPVPAKPGLHIFDDFDVATLRKYIDWTPFFMTWSLVGKYPTIFKHEEVGEEAQRLFHDANELLDRVEREGLLKARGICGLFPAASVGDDIEVYTDESRTEVAKVLRNLRQQTEKPKGFNYCLSDYIAPKESGKQDWVGAFAVTGGIGERELADEYKAQGDDYNAIMIQAVADRLAEAFAEYLHERVRKEIWGYAADENLSNDELIREKYQGIRPAPGYPACPEHTEKGPLWELLNVEENIGMSLTTSYAMYPGASVSGWYFSHPDSRYFAIAQIQDDQLESYADRKGWDRIEAEKWLGPNING
;
A
#
# COMPACT_ATOMS: atom_id res chain seq x y z
N GLU A 1 -36.53 -7.77 16.99
CA GLU A 1 -37.43 -8.72 17.66
C GLU A 1 -38.88 -8.47 17.31
N GLU A 2 -39.34 -7.22 17.37
CA GLU A 2 -40.73 -6.85 17.02
C GLU A 2 -41.06 -7.26 15.56
N ALA A 3 -40.16 -6.98 14.62
CA ALA A 3 -40.33 -7.39 13.23
C ALA A 3 -40.40 -8.93 13.10
N ARG A 4 -39.56 -9.67 13.83
CA ARG A 4 -39.56 -11.14 13.83
C ARG A 4 -40.88 -11.74 14.30
N VAL A 5 -41.48 -11.16 15.36
CA VAL A 5 -42.74 -11.65 15.90
C VAL A 5 -43.90 -11.40 14.93
N ASN A 6 -43.83 -10.34 14.14
CA ASN A 6 -44.87 -9.95 13.17
C ASN A 6 -44.67 -10.61 11.76
N ALA A 7 -43.49 -11.13 11.47
CA ALA A 7 -43.21 -11.82 10.21
C ALA A 7 -43.71 -13.28 10.26
N ALA A 8 -44.15 -13.81 9.12
CA ALA A 8 -44.54 -15.21 9.02
C ALA A 8 -43.34 -16.14 9.15
N LYS A 9 -42.14 -15.66 8.73
CA LYS A 9 -40.86 -16.36 8.80
C LYS A 9 -39.74 -15.40 9.20
N PRO A 10 -38.75 -15.86 10.02
CA PRO A 10 -37.59 -15.02 10.39
C PRO A 10 -36.82 -14.46 9.18
N LEU A 11 -36.72 -15.23 8.08
CA LEU A 11 -36.05 -14.83 6.85
C LEU A 11 -36.68 -13.59 6.19
N GLU A 12 -38.01 -13.44 6.27
CA GLU A 12 -38.73 -12.29 5.72
C GLU A 12 -38.30 -10.95 6.34
N VAL A 13 -37.79 -10.97 7.58
CA VAL A 13 -37.25 -9.76 8.23
C VAL A 13 -35.94 -9.33 7.55
N ILE A 14 -35.14 -10.29 7.08
CA ILE A 14 -33.91 -9.97 6.34
C ILE A 14 -34.26 -9.52 4.93
N GLU A 15 -35.03 -10.32 4.17
CA GLU A 15 -35.36 -10.07 2.76
C GLU A 15 -36.26 -8.84 2.54
N GLY A 16 -37.00 -8.41 3.55
CA GLY A 16 -37.81 -7.20 3.54
C GLY A 16 -37.11 -6.02 4.20
N PRO A 17 -37.54 -5.63 5.43
CA PRO A 17 -37.18 -4.36 6.03
C PRO A 17 -35.66 -4.12 6.20
N LEU A 18 -34.86 -5.17 6.43
CA LEU A 18 -33.41 -5.00 6.56
C LEU A 18 -32.77 -4.74 5.20
N MET A 19 -33.14 -5.52 4.17
CA MET A 19 -32.62 -5.31 2.81
C MET A 19 -33.14 -4.03 2.17
N ASP A 20 -34.40 -3.65 2.42
CA ASP A 20 -34.94 -2.36 1.97
C ASP A 20 -34.13 -1.21 2.54
N GLY A 21 -33.79 -1.25 3.83
CA GLY A 21 -32.91 -0.28 4.46
C GLY A 21 -31.52 -0.24 3.85
N MET A 22 -30.93 -1.40 3.55
CA MET A 22 -29.60 -1.48 2.92
C MET A 22 -29.62 -1.02 1.45
N ASN A 23 -30.70 -1.26 0.71
CA ASN A 23 -30.85 -0.72 -0.65
C ASN A 23 -30.86 0.81 -0.62
N VAL A 24 -31.56 1.44 0.32
CA VAL A 24 -31.51 2.90 0.51
C VAL A 24 -30.10 3.39 0.83
N VAL A 25 -29.37 2.69 1.71
CA VAL A 25 -27.96 2.99 2.01
C VAL A 25 -27.09 2.91 0.75
N GLY A 26 -27.27 1.85 -0.05
CA GLY A 26 -26.56 1.65 -1.30
C GLY A 26 -26.82 2.74 -2.32
N ASP A 27 -28.08 3.13 -2.49
CA ASP A 27 -28.49 4.21 -3.41
C ASP A 27 -27.90 5.56 -2.98
N LEU A 28 -28.02 5.91 -1.69
CA LEU A 28 -27.46 7.15 -1.14
C LEU A 28 -25.93 7.20 -1.24
N PHE A 29 -25.26 6.07 -1.07
CA PHE A 29 -23.82 5.96 -1.27
C PHE A 29 -23.43 6.11 -2.74
N GLY A 30 -24.17 5.46 -3.63
CA GLY A 30 -23.99 5.59 -5.09
C GLY A 30 -24.19 7.00 -5.62
N GLU A 31 -25.12 7.75 -5.01
CA GLU A 31 -25.41 9.16 -5.32
C GLU A 31 -24.44 10.16 -4.64
N GLY A 32 -23.52 9.68 -3.79
CA GLY A 32 -22.60 10.53 -3.02
C GLY A 32 -23.26 11.29 -1.84
N LYS A 33 -24.46 10.91 -1.45
CA LYS A 33 -25.20 11.50 -0.31
C LYS A 33 -24.92 10.81 1.03
N MET A 34 -24.31 9.65 0.99
CA MET A 34 -23.86 8.90 2.16
C MET A 34 -22.38 8.56 2.01
N PHE A 35 -21.63 8.56 3.09
CA PHE A 35 -20.19 8.36 3.08
C PHE A 35 -19.80 6.97 3.58
N LEU A 36 -18.61 6.49 3.18
CA LEU A 36 -18.13 5.16 3.52
C LEU A 36 -18.20 4.80 5.01
N PRO A 37 -17.82 5.67 5.97
CA PRO A 37 -17.97 5.37 7.40
C PRO A 37 -19.41 5.05 7.80
N GLN A 38 -20.38 5.76 7.25
CA GLN A 38 -21.81 5.55 7.52
C GLN A 38 -22.30 4.24 6.91
N VAL A 39 -21.84 3.88 5.70
CA VAL A 39 -22.15 2.59 5.06
C VAL A 39 -21.64 1.44 5.90
N VAL A 40 -20.37 1.51 6.36
CA VAL A 40 -19.77 0.45 7.19
C VAL A 40 -20.48 0.32 8.54
N LYS A 41 -20.88 1.45 9.17
CA LYS A 41 -21.72 1.42 10.39
C LYS A 41 -23.09 0.79 10.14
N SER A 42 -23.72 1.06 9.00
CA SER A 42 -25.01 0.45 8.62
C SER A 42 -24.84 -1.06 8.39
N ALA A 43 -23.73 -1.49 7.76
CA ALA A 43 -23.37 -2.88 7.61
C ALA A 43 -23.24 -3.63 8.95
N ARG A 44 -22.61 -2.99 9.93
CA ARG A 44 -22.50 -3.54 11.30
C ARG A 44 -23.87 -3.79 11.91
N VAL A 45 -24.78 -2.81 11.80
CA VAL A 45 -26.16 -2.95 12.30
C VAL A 45 -26.88 -4.11 11.61
N MET A 46 -26.73 -4.21 10.29
CA MET A 46 -27.29 -5.32 9.50
C MET A 46 -26.75 -6.69 9.97
N LYS A 47 -25.43 -6.81 10.11
CA LYS A 47 -24.79 -8.07 10.60
C LYS A 47 -25.29 -8.47 11.99
N GLN A 48 -25.40 -7.52 12.92
CA GLN A 48 -25.92 -7.79 14.25
C GLN A 48 -27.39 -8.24 14.22
N ALA A 49 -28.21 -7.63 13.36
CA ALA A 49 -29.59 -8.04 13.19
C ALA A 49 -29.71 -9.46 12.60
N VAL A 50 -28.89 -9.78 11.59
CA VAL A 50 -28.83 -11.12 10.99
C VAL A 50 -28.34 -12.17 12.00
N ALA A 51 -27.27 -11.90 12.74
CA ALA A 51 -26.78 -12.80 13.80
C ALA A 51 -27.84 -13.08 14.88
N HIS A 52 -28.67 -12.07 15.21
CA HIS A 52 -29.80 -12.26 16.12
C HIS A 52 -30.89 -13.18 15.52
N LEU A 53 -31.12 -13.13 14.21
CA LEU A 53 -32.13 -13.93 13.51
C LEU A 53 -31.67 -15.33 13.14
N GLU A 54 -30.35 -15.54 13.01
CA GLU A 54 -29.74 -16.78 12.55
C GLU A 54 -30.20 -18.05 13.31
N PRO A 55 -30.28 -18.07 14.65
CA PRO A 55 -30.77 -19.22 15.38
C PRO A 55 -32.22 -19.63 15.01
N PHE A 56 -33.06 -18.63 14.68
CA PHE A 56 -34.45 -18.85 14.30
C PHE A 56 -34.56 -19.36 12.84
N ILE A 57 -33.71 -18.80 11.93
CA ILE A 57 -33.64 -19.25 10.53
C ILE A 57 -33.15 -20.69 10.44
N ASN A 58 -32.09 -21.00 11.17
CA ASN A 58 -31.53 -22.37 11.22
C ASN A 58 -32.51 -23.40 11.79
N ALA A 59 -33.34 -22.98 12.74
CA ALA A 59 -34.42 -23.85 13.28
C ALA A 59 -35.47 -24.22 12.22
N GLU A 60 -35.71 -23.34 11.25
CA GLU A 60 -36.68 -23.54 10.16
C GLU A 60 -36.05 -24.18 8.89
N LYS A 61 -34.73 -24.47 8.87
CA LYS A 61 -33.99 -25.00 7.71
C LYS A 61 -34.19 -24.23 6.42
N GLN A 62 -34.17 -22.92 6.48
CA GLN A 62 -34.32 -22.03 5.32
C GLN A 62 -32.94 -21.50 4.87
N SER A 63 -32.73 -21.44 3.56
CA SER A 63 -31.61 -20.75 2.95
C SER A 63 -32.12 -19.46 2.32
N GLY A 64 -31.52 -18.32 2.66
CA GLY A 64 -31.79 -17.04 1.99
C GLY A 64 -31.23 -17.03 0.57
N SER A 65 -31.83 -16.22 -0.33
CA SER A 65 -31.28 -15.97 -1.66
C SER A 65 -30.20 -14.86 -1.57
N SER A 66 -28.96 -15.15 -2.00
CA SER A 66 -27.95 -14.10 -2.20
C SER A 66 -27.98 -13.58 -3.63
N ASN A 67 -27.48 -12.36 -3.87
CA ASN A 67 -27.31 -11.80 -5.22
C ASN A 67 -26.13 -12.42 -5.99
N GLY A 68 -25.37 -13.30 -5.34
CA GLY A 68 -24.23 -14.02 -5.87
C GLY A 68 -23.12 -14.17 -4.82
N LYS A 69 -22.20 -15.08 -5.10
CA LYS A 69 -21.08 -15.42 -4.22
C LYS A 69 -19.77 -14.90 -4.82
N ILE A 70 -19.01 -14.12 -4.05
CA ILE A 70 -17.80 -13.45 -4.51
C ILE A 70 -16.62 -13.85 -3.63
N LEU A 71 -15.56 -14.35 -4.24
CA LEU A 71 -14.31 -14.62 -3.56
C LEU A 71 -13.40 -13.39 -3.64
N LEU A 72 -12.86 -12.97 -2.49
CA LEU A 72 -11.90 -11.88 -2.40
C LEU A 72 -10.57 -12.37 -1.84
N ALA A 73 -9.46 -11.94 -2.42
CA ALA A 73 -8.12 -12.28 -1.95
C ALA A 73 -7.13 -11.13 -2.20
N THR A 74 -6.23 -10.90 -1.24
CA THR A 74 -4.99 -10.17 -1.51
C THR A 74 -3.97 -11.19 -2.02
N VAL A 75 -3.40 -10.92 -3.20
CA VAL A 75 -2.55 -11.85 -3.93
C VAL A 75 -1.29 -12.23 -3.16
N LYS A 76 -0.63 -13.31 -3.58
CA LYS A 76 0.59 -13.84 -2.99
C LYS A 76 1.65 -12.75 -2.77
N GLY A 77 2.25 -12.77 -1.57
CA GLY A 77 3.33 -11.87 -1.19
C GLY A 77 2.90 -10.47 -0.78
N ASP A 78 1.61 -10.14 -0.84
CA ASP A 78 1.06 -8.86 -0.41
C ASP A 78 0.23 -9.01 0.88
N VAL A 79 0.38 -8.05 1.81
CA VAL A 79 -0.24 -8.07 3.14
C VAL A 79 -1.30 -6.98 3.33
N HIS A 80 -1.48 -6.10 2.35
CA HIS A 80 -2.33 -4.93 2.44
C HIS A 80 -3.77 -5.28 2.07
N ASP A 81 -4.69 -5.25 3.03
CA ASP A 81 -6.06 -5.71 2.83
C ASP A 81 -7.17 -4.70 3.21
N ILE A 82 -6.84 -3.50 3.70
CA ILE A 82 -7.85 -2.50 4.08
C ILE A 82 -8.84 -2.25 2.93
N GLY A 83 -8.34 -1.97 1.73
CA GLY A 83 -9.19 -1.72 0.56
C GLY A 83 -10.07 -2.92 0.19
N LYS A 84 -9.53 -4.14 0.25
CA LYS A 84 -10.26 -5.39 0.01
C LYS A 84 -11.37 -5.58 1.05
N ASN A 85 -11.06 -5.35 2.33
CA ASN A 85 -12.02 -5.48 3.42
C ASN A 85 -13.17 -4.49 3.26
N ILE A 86 -12.89 -3.24 2.90
CA ILE A 86 -13.91 -2.24 2.59
C ILE A 86 -14.83 -2.70 1.46
N VAL A 87 -14.27 -3.19 0.35
CA VAL A 87 -15.06 -3.71 -0.78
C VAL A 87 -15.92 -4.88 -0.33
N GLY A 88 -15.37 -5.82 0.44
CA GLY A 88 -16.09 -6.96 0.98
C GLY A 88 -17.31 -6.55 1.82
N VAL A 89 -17.12 -5.59 2.74
CA VAL A 89 -18.22 -5.05 3.57
C VAL A 89 -19.29 -4.40 2.72
N VAL A 90 -18.92 -3.56 1.75
CA VAL A 90 -19.89 -2.88 0.87
C VAL A 90 -20.68 -3.89 0.03
N LEU A 91 -20.04 -4.94 -0.48
CA LEU A 91 -20.72 -6.00 -1.22
C LEU A 91 -21.66 -6.82 -0.33
N GLN A 92 -21.23 -7.18 0.90
CA GLN A 92 -22.10 -7.85 1.87
C GLN A 92 -23.35 -7.03 2.21
N CYS A 93 -23.21 -5.70 2.32
CA CYS A 93 -24.34 -4.78 2.50
C CYS A 93 -25.33 -4.82 1.35
N ASN A 94 -24.90 -5.25 0.17
CA ASN A 94 -25.73 -5.37 -1.03
C ASN A 94 -26.10 -6.85 -1.32
N ASN A 95 -26.21 -7.65 -0.27
CA ASN A 95 -26.67 -9.04 -0.32
C ASN A 95 -25.81 -9.99 -1.18
N TYR A 96 -24.48 -9.73 -1.26
CA TYR A 96 -23.54 -10.70 -1.82
C TYR A 96 -22.94 -11.56 -0.70
N GLU A 97 -22.80 -12.84 -0.93
CA GLU A 97 -22.01 -13.72 -0.07
C GLU A 97 -20.52 -13.52 -0.36
N ILE A 98 -19.72 -13.21 0.66
CA ILE A 98 -18.28 -12.93 0.51
C ILE A 98 -17.47 -14.05 1.15
N ILE A 99 -16.59 -14.66 0.34
CA ILE A 99 -15.55 -15.57 0.79
C ILE A 99 -14.24 -14.79 0.78
N ASP A 100 -13.78 -14.35 1.94
CA ASP A 100 -12.51 -13.63 2.09
C ASP A 100 -11.38 -14.61 2.44
N LEU A 101 -10.42 -14.78 1.54
CA LEU A 101 -9.26 -15.64 1.74
C LEU A 101 -8.13 -14.97 2.53
N GLY A 102 -8.25 -13.66 2.84
CA GLY A 102 -7.23 -12.90 3.55
C GLY A 102 -6.10 -12.40 2.64
N VAL A 103 -4.88 -12.44 3.16
CA VAL A 103 -3.69 -11.90 2.51
C VAL A 103 -2.70 -12.99 2.10
N MET A 104 -1.72 -12.65 1.25
CA MET A 104 -0.65 -13.55 0.77
C MET A 104 -1.19 -14.85 0.15
N VAL A 105 -2.31 -14.78 -0.56
CA VAL A 105 -3.02 -15.96 -1.05
C VAL A 105 -2.42 -16.44 -2.37
N PRO A 106 -1.88 -17.67 -2.43
CA PRO A 106 -1.36 -18.23 -3.68
C PRO A 106 -2.47 -18.48 -4.72
N CYS A 107 -2.13 -18.35 -6.00
CA CYS A 107 -3.04 -18.56 -7.13
C CYS A 107 -3.78 -19.89 -7.03
N GLU A 108 -3.09 -20.99 -6.72
CA GLU A 108 -3.66 -22.32 -6.62
C GLU A 108 -4.78 -22.41 -5.56
N LYS A 109 -4.58 -21.70 -4.42
CA LYS A 109 -5.59 -21.64 -3.35
C LYS A 109 -6.80 -20.82 -3.78
N ILE A 110 -6.59 -19.68 -4.46
CA ILE A 110 -7.68 -18.84 -4.98
C ILE A 110 -8.56 -19.66 -5.92
N LEU A 111 -7.96 -20.30 -6.92
CA LEU A 111 -8.69 -21.05 -7.94
C LEU A 111 -9.35 -22.31 -7.39
N LYS A 112 -8.68 -23.01 -6.47
CA LYS A 112 -9.24 -24.19 -5.80
C LYS A 112 -10.50 -23.83 -5.01
N VAL A 113 -10.42 -22.82 -4.14
CA VAL A 113 -11.59 -22.41 -3.33
C VAL A 113 -12.70 -21.85 -4.21
N ALA A 114 -12.37 -21.13 -5.29
CA ALA A 114 -13.38 -20.65 -6.23
C ALA A 114 -14.23 -21.79 -6.83
N LEU A 115 -13.62 -22.93 -7.13
CA LEU A 115 -14.33 -24.12 -7.63
C LEU A 115 -15.09 -24.85 -6.50
N GLU A 116 -14.47 -25.05 -5.34
CA GLU A 116 -15.08 -25.77 -4.21
C GLU A 116 -16.33 -25.05 -3.70
N GLU A 117 -16.30 -23.73 -3.66
CA GLU A 117 -17.38 -22.90 -3.15
C GLU A 117 -18.39 -22.47 -4.23
N ASN A 118 -18.13 -22.80 -5.50
CA ASN A 118 -18.96 -22.41 -6.64
C ASN A 118 -19.22 -20.89 -6.66
N VAL A 119 -18.15 -20.09 -6.63
CA VAL A 119 -18.29 -18.63 -6.65
C VAL A 119 -18.69 -18.11 -8.04
N ASP A 120 -19.33 -16.95 -8.07
CA ASP A 120 -19.77 -16.30 -9.31
C ASP A 120 -18.74 -15.28 -9.83
N ILE A 121 -17.90 -14.73 -8.94
CA ILE A 121 -16.88 -13.71 -9.26
C ILE A 121 -15.64 -13.94 -8.41
N ILE A 122 -14.45 -13.70 -8.96
CA ILE A 122 -13.18 -13.63 -8.24
C ILE A 122 -12.72 -12.17 -8.20
N GLY A 123 -12.35 -11.66 -7.02
CA GLY A 123 -11.79 -10.33 -6.83
C GLY A 123 -10.39 -10.39 -6.24
N LEU A 124 -9.44 -9.73 -6.89
CA LEU A 124 -8.04 -9.65 -6.47
C LEU A 124 -7.68 -8.25 -6.01
N SER A 125 -6.92 -8.17 -4.92
CA SER A 125 -6.36 -6.93 -4.38
C SER A 125 -4.84 -7.02 -4.25
N GLY A 126 -4.18 -5.85 -4.39
CA GLY A 126 -2.75 -5.71 -4.16
C GLY A 126 -2.35 -4.24 -4.08
N LEU A 127 -1.27 -3.97 -3.34
CA LEU A 127 -0.78 -2.62 -3.12
C LEU A 127 0.66 -2.45 -3.59
N ILE A 128 1.47 -3.47 -3.56
CA ILE A 128 2.87 -3.40 -3.98
C ILE A 128 3.03 -3.76 -5.47
N THR A 129 4.09 -3.27 -6.09
CA THR A 129 4.36 -3.51 -7.51
C THR A 129 4.36 -5.00 -7.91
N PRO A 130 4.99 -5.93 -7.15
CA PRO A 130 4.97 -7.35 -7.49
C PRO A 130 3.57 -7.98 -7.53
N SER A 131 2.59 -7.39 -6.85
CA SER A 131 1.19 -7.87 -6.89
C SER A 131 0.57 -7.77 -8.28
N LEU A 132 1.04 -6.84 -9.10
CA LEU A 132 0.57 -6.68 -10.47
C LEU A 132 0.87 -7.91 -11.34
N ASP A 133 2.07 -8.49 -11.19
CA ASP A 133 2.47 -9.70 -11.92
C ASP A 133 1.74 -10.95 -11.41
N GLU A 134 1.48 -11.02 -10.10
CA GLU A 134 0.66 -12.09 -9.53
C GLU A 134 -0.78 -12.07 -10.07
N MET A 135 -1.36 -10.87 -10.29
CA MET A 135 -2.69 -10.74 -10.91
C MET A 135 -2.68 -11.22 -12.37
N VAL A 136 -1.63 -10.91 -13.13
CA VAL A 136 -1.42 -11.44 -14.49
C VAL A 136 -1.29 -12.95 -14.47
N HIS A 137 -0.55 -13.50 -13.51
CA HIS A 137 -0.40 -14.94 -13.33
C HIS A 137 -1.75 -15.63 -13.05
N VAL A 138 -2.57 -15.07 -12.14
CA VAL A 138 -3.91 -15.60 -11.85
C VAL A 138 -4.78 -15.60 -13.11
N ALA A 139 -4.79 -14.52 -13.89
CA ALA A 139 -5.55 -14.45 -15.14
C ALA A 139 -5.13 -15.54 -16.16
N LYS A 140 -3.81 -15.76 -16.33
CA LYS A 140 -3.27 -16.82 -17.19
C LYS A 140 -3.68 -18.23 -16.71
N GLU A 141 -3.64 -18.47 -15.43
CA GLU A 141 -4.04 -19.77 -14.87
C GLU A 141 -5.56 -19.99 -14.96
N MET A 142 -6.38 -18.94 -14.81
CA MET A 142 -7.81 -19.01 -15.06
C MET A 142 -8.11 -19.38 -16.52
N GLU A 143 -7.39 -18.78 -17.49
CA GLU A 143 -7.52 -19.15 -18.91
C GLU A 143 -7.06 -20.60 -19.16
N ARG A 144 -5.91 -20.99 -18.63
CA ARG A 144 -5.36 -22.35 -18.79
C ARG A 144 -6.29 -23.43 -18.24
N LEU A 145 -6.98 -23.13 -17.15
CA LEU A 145 -7.90 -24.06 -16.47
C LEU A 145 -9.34 -23.93 -16.98
N ASN A 146 -9.59 -23.11 -18.03
CA ASN A 146 -10.90 -22.87 -18.63
C ASN A 146 -11.97 -22.38 -17.64
N PHE A 147 -11.60 -21.46 -16.74
CA PHE A 147 -12.59 -20.76 -15.94
C PHE A 147 -13.50 -19.92 -16.84
N ASP A 148 -14.75 -19.70 -16.38
CA ASP A 148 -15.73 -18.85 -17.04
C ASP A 148 -16.22 -17.70 -16.12
N LEU A 149 -15.53 -17.49 -15.00
CA LEU A 149 -15.87 -16.48 -13.99
C LEU A 149 -15.29 -15.11 -14.34
N PRO A 150 -16.04 -14.02 -14.09
CA PRO A 150 -15.49 -12.67 -14.14
C PRO A 150 -14.39 -12.47 -13.10
N LEU A 151 -13.37 -11.65 -13.44
CA LEU A 151 -12.27 -11.28 -12.59
C LEU A 151 -12.30 -9.79 -12.27
N LEU A 152 -12.36 -9.41 -11.01
CA LEU A 152 -12.25 -8.02 -10.55
C LEU A 152 -10.82 -7.72 -10.11
N ILE A 153 -10.29 -6.57 -10.52
CA ILE A 153 -8.95 -6.10 -10.18
C ILE A 153 -9.06 -4.81 -9.38
N GLY A 154 -8.51 -4.80 -8.17
CA GLY A 154 -8.51 -3.65 -7.27
C GLY A 154 -7.18 -3.50 -6.52
N GLY A 155 -7.03 -2.39 -5.79
CA GLY A 155 -5.85 -2.05 -5.02
C GLY A 155 -5.16 -0.78 -5.52
N ALA A 156 -4.40 -0.12 -4.63
CA ALA A 156 -3.89 1.23 -4.87
C ALA A 156 -2.87 1.35 -6.01
N THR A 157 -2.10 0.30 -6.30
CA THR A 157 -1.14 0.27 -7.42
C THR A 157 -1.75 -0.16 -8.73
N THR A 158 -2.96 -0.72 -8.70
CA THR A 158 -3.66 -1.13 -9.91
C THR A 158 -4.21 0.06 -10.68
N SER A 159 -4.37 -0.09 -11.97
CA SER A 159 -4.95 0.95 -12.82
C SER A 159 -5.72 0.33 -13.98
N LYS A 160 -6.67 1.10 -14.53
CA LYS A 160 -7.38 0.70 -15.74
C LYS A 160 -6.42 0.39 -16.90
N ALA A 161 -5.34 1.17 -17.04
CA ALA A 161 -4.34 0.97 -18.08
C ALA A 161 -3.62 -0.37 -17.91
N HIS A 162 -3.14 -0.67 -16.69
CA HIS A 162 -2.49 -1.96 -16.40
C HIS A 162 -3.46 -3.14 -16.62
N THR A 163 -4.70 -3.02 -16.13
CA THR A 163 -5.71 -4.06 -16.30
C THR A 163 -5.97 -4.33 -17.79
N ALA A 164 -6.20 -3.28 -18.60
CA ALA A 164 -6.49 -3.41 -20.02
C ALA A 164 -5.30 -3.90 -20.87
N VAL A 165 -4.05 -3.53 -20.49
CA VAL A 165 -2.85 -3.82 -21.28
C VAL A 165 -2.17 -5.13 -20.85
N LYS A 166 -2.17 -5.47 -19.56
CA LYS A 166 -1.39 -6.59 -19.05
C LYS A 166 -2.23 -7.75 -18.51
N ILE A 167 -3.42 -7.52 -17.94
CA ILE A 167 -4.20 -8.59 -17.31
C ILE A 167 -5.26 -9.14 -18.26
N GLU A 168 -6.15 -8.29 -18.78
CA GLU A 168 -7.31 -8.68 -19.58
C GLU A 168 -6.92 -9.47 -20.82
N GLN A 169 -5.83 -9.13 -21.50
CA GLN A 169 -5.35 -9.86 -22.67
C GLN A 169 -4.93 -11.32 -22.39
N ASN A 170 -4.80 -11.72 -21.13
CA ASN A 170 -4.45 -13.08 -20.73
C ASN A 170 -5.65 -13.93 -20.30
N TYR A 171 -6.87 -13.40 -20.40
CA TYR A 171 -8.07 -14.12 -19.99
C TYR A 171 -9.28 -13.71 -20.86
N LYS A 172 -9.97 -14.67 -21.45
CA LYS A 172 -11.07 -14.44 -22.40
C LYS A 172 -12.37 -13.94 -21.78
N ASN A 173 -12.57 -14.16 -20.48
CA ASN A 173 -13.77 -13.70 -19.78
C ASN A 173 -13.55 -12.30 -19.17
N PRO A 174 -14.61 -11.61 -18.75
CA PRO A 174 -14.50 -10.22 -18.30
C PRO A 174 -13.50 -10.02 -17.18
N VAL A 175 -12.55 -9.12 -17.37
CA VAL A 175 -11.61 -8.62 -16.34
C VAL A 175 -11.92 -7.15 -16.09
N VAL A 176 -12.37 -6.78 -14.90
CA VAL A 176 -12.89 -5.44 -14.62
C VAL A 176 -12.04 -4.74 -13.57
N TYR A 177 -11.50 -3.58 -13.94
CA TYR A 177 -10.85 -2.69 -12.97
C TYR A 177 -11.89 -1.98 -12.11
N VAL A 178 -11.78 -2.15 -10.79
CA VAL A 178 -12.64 -1.54 -9.77
C VAL A 178 -11.82 -0.56 -8.95
N ASN A 179 -12.01 0.73 -9.19
CA ASN A 179 -11.19 1.77 -8.57
C ASN A 179 -11.61 2.18 -7.15
N ASN A 180 -12.82 1.83 -6.72
CA ASN A 180 -13.30 2.08 -5.37
C ASN A 180 -14.49 1.16 -5.02
N ALA A 181 -14.82 1.09 -3.73
CA ALA A 181 -15.85 0.21 -3.21
C ALA A 181 -17.27 0.55 -3.73
N SER A 182 -17.59 1.84 -3.94
CA SER A 182 -18.92 2.24 -4.43
C SER A 182 -19.22 1.70 -5.83
N ARG A 183 -18.19 1.56 -6.67
CA ARG A 183 -18.34 0.99 -8.02
C ARG A 183 -18.43 -0.54 -8.03
N ALA A 184 -17.93 -1.21 -7.02
CA ALA A 184 -17.93 -2.66 -6.96
C ALA A 184 -19.35 -3.23 -7.07
N VAL A 185 -20.31 -2.65 -6.38
CA VAL A 185 -21.73 -3.10 -6.39
C VAL A 185 -22.31 -3.04 -7.80
N GLY A 186 -22.20 -1.91 -8.48
CA GLY A 186 -22.73 -1.74 -9.83
C GLY A 186 -22.07 -2.66 -10.85
N VAL A 187 -20.76 -2.93 -10.71
CA VAL A 187 -20.02 -3.88 -11.55
C VAL A 187 -20.51 -5.30 -11.31
N CYS A 188 -20.57 -5.78 -10.07
CA CYS A 188 -21.05 -7.12 -9.74
C CYS A 188 -22.50 -7.33 -10.21
N SER A 189 -23.37 -6.36 -9.93
CA SER A 189 -24.76 -6.40 -10.36
C SER A 189 -24.93 -6.44 -11.89
N SER A 190 -24.02 -5.80 -12.65
CA SER A 190 -24.05 -5.85 -14.11
C SER A 190 -23.51 -7.18 -14.65
N LEU A 191 -22.46 -7.73 -14.04
CA LEU A 191 -21.84 -8.99 -14.44
C LEU A 191 -22.74 -10.20 -14.17
N LEU A 192 -23.54 -10.18 -13.11
CA LEU A 192 -24.42 -11.28 -12.69
C LEU A 192 -25.85 -11.16 -13.24
N SER A 193 -26.17 -10.09 -13.97
CA SER A 193 -27.47 -9.93 -14.61
C SER A 193 -27.43 -10.39 -16.07
N ASP A 194 -28.19 -11.42 -16.43
CA ASP A 194 -28.28 -11.90 -17.82
C ASP A 194 -28.68 -10.80 -18.81
N GLU A 195 -29.53 -9.87 -18.38
CA GLU A 195 -30.00 -8.75 -19.19
C GLU A 195 -28.94 -7.66 -19.42
N ARG A 196 -28.19 -7.30 -18.34
CA ARG A 196 -27.23 -6.18 -18.36
C ARG A 196 -25.83 -6.59 -18.79
N ARG A 197 -25.43 -7.84 -18.55
CA ARG A 197 -24.09 -8.36 -18.83
C ARG A 197 -23.61 -8.12 -20.25
N PRO A 198 -24.39 -8.41 -21.32
CA PRO A 198 -23.91 -8.21 -22.70
C PRO A 198 -23.54 -6.75 -23.02
N ALA A 199 -24.43 -5.81 -22.68
CA ALA A 199 -24.17 -4.39 -22.91
C ALA A 199 -23.03 -3.84 -22.03
N PHE A 200 -22.86 -4.37 -20.81
CA PHE A 200 -21.76 -4.02 -19.93
C PHE A 200 -20.42 -4.48 -20.50
N ILE A 201 -20.31 -5.71 -21.01
CA ILE A 201 -19.09 -6.27 -21.61
C ILE A 201 -18.74 -5.49 -22.88
N GLU A 202 -19.68 -5.26 -23.79
CA GLU A 202 -19.43 -4.48 -25.00
C GLU A 202 -18.83 -3.09 -24.70
N LYS A 203 -19.38 -2.41 -23.70
CA LYS A 203 -18.86 -1.11 -23.24
C LYS A 203 -17.47 -1.22 -22.61
N LEU A 204 -17.21 -2.29 -21.85
CA LEU A 204 -15.92 -2.55 -21.21
C LEU A 204 -14.84 -2.78 -22.26
N ASP A 205 -15.12 -3.63 -23.26
CA ASP A 205 -14.20 -3.98 -24.34
C ASP A 205 -13.83 -2.74 -25.17
N ALA A 206 -14.85 -1.95 -25.56
CA ALA A 206 -14.63 -0.69 -26.27
C ALA A 206 -13.79 0.33 -25.46
N ASP A 207 -14.00 0.38 -24.13
CA ASP A 207 -13.22 1.26 -23.25
C ASP A 207 -11.76 0.78 -23.11
N TYR A 208 -11.54 -0.53 -23.00
CA TYR A 208 -10.19 -1.12 -22.91
C TYR A 208 -9.44 -1.02 -24.24
N GLU A 209 -10.11 -1.20 -25.37
CA GLU A 209 -9.51 -1.00 -26.68
C GLU A 209 -9.02 0.45 -26.86
N ARG A 210 -9.85 1.42 -26.45
CA ARG A 210 -9.45 2.84 -26.42
C ARG A 210 -8.26 3.09 -25.50
N VAL A 211 -8.22 2.46 -24.32
CA VAL A 211 -7.11 2.59 -23.36
C VAL A 211 -5.82 2.01 -23.94
N ARG A 212 -5.87 0.83 -24.57
CA ARG A 212 -4.73 0.20 -25.27
C ARG A 212 -4.22 1.10 -26.41
N ASP A 213 -5.13 1.63 -27.23
CA ASP A 213 -4.78 2.54 -28.31
C ASP A 213 -4.07 3.81 -27.80
N GLN A 214 -4.60 4.39 -26.72
CA GLN A 214 -3.97 5.55 -26.09
C GLN A 214 -2.61 5.21 -25.50
N HIS A 215 -2.46 4.03 -24.89
CA HIS A 215 -1.19 3.56 -24.35
C HIS A 215 -0.16 3.39 -25.47
N ASN A 216 -0.51 2.73 -26.56
CA ASN A 216 0.35 2.50 -27.71
C ASN A 216 0.74 3.79 -28.46
N ARG A 217 -0.14 4.82 -28.43
CA ARG A 217 0.13 6.13 -29.06
C ARG A 217 0.90 7.10 -28.17
N LYS A 218 1.04 6.82 -26.87
CA LYS A 218 1.82 7.67 -25.97
C LYS A 218 3.29 7.58 -26.34
N LYS A 219 3.78 8.60 -27.06
CA LYS A 219 5.21 8.84 -27.13
C LYS A 219 5.72 9.20 -25.72
N PRO A 220 6.89 8.71 -25.33
CA PRO A 220 7.50 9.16 -24.08
C PRO A 220 7.48 10.70 -24.03
N ARG A 221 7.00 11.27 -22.92
CA ARG A 221 6.96 12.74 -22.74
C ARG A 221 8.36 13.37 -22.74
N THR A 222 9.38 12.55 -22.47
CA THR A 222 10.78 12.95 -22.43
C THR A 222 11.58 11.96 -23.29
N LYS A 223 12.59 12.45 -23.99
CA LYS A 223 13.49 11.57 -24.76
C LYS A 223 14.32 10.76 -23.77
N PRO A 224 14.49 9.46 -24.01
CA PRO A 224 15.47 8.65 -23.28
C PRO A 224 16.90 9.10 -23.62
N VAL A 225 17.82 8.90 -22.67
CA VAL A 225 19.26 9.05 -22.87
C VAL A 225 19.95 7.74 -22.50
N THR A 226 21.16 7.50 -23.01
CA THR A 226 21.95 6.35 -22.59
C THR A 226 22.39 6.48 -21.13
N LEU A 227 22.71 5.36 -20.49
CA LEU A 227 23.22 5.37 -19.12
C LEU A 227 24.52 6.17 -19.01
N GLU A 228 25.38 6.11 -20.01
CA GLU A 228 26.60 6.91 -20.09
C GLU A 228 26.29 8.41 -20.11
N GLN A 229 25.35 8.85 -20.96
CA GLN A 229 24.90 10.25 -21.01
C GLN A 229 24.26 10.68 -19.68
N ALA A 230 23.47 9.81 -19.06
CA ALA A 230 22.85 10.09 -17.77
C ALA A 230 23.90 10.25 -16.66
N ARG A 231 24.93 9.39 -16.64
CA ARG A 231 26.08 9.48 -15.72
C ARG A 231 26.92 10.74 -15.94
N ALA A 232 27.11 11.14 -17.20
CA ALA A 232 27.79 12.40 -17.54
C ALA A 232 27.03 13.63 -17.05
N ASN A 233 25.71 13.54 -16.90
CA ASN A 233 24.83 14.61 -16.37
C ASN A 233 24.40 14.36 -14.92
N LYS A 234 25.22 13.67 -14.11
CA LYS A 234 24.95 13.46 -12.68
C LYS A 234 24.99 14.77 -11.88
N VAL A 235 24.46 14.75 -10.67
CA VAL A 235 24.55 15.90 -9.76
C VAL A 235 26.02 16.24 -9.50
N ALA A 236 26.39 17.48 -9.76
CA ALA A 236 27.75 17.98 -9.52
C ALA A 236 27.83 18.59 -8.11
N ILE A 237 28.15 17.76 -7.12
CA ILE A 237 28.42 18.19 -5.74
C ILE A 237 29.90 18.54 -5.64
N ASP A 238 30.22 19.71 -5.08
CA ASP A 238 31.58 20.09 -4.76
C ASP A 238 32.02 19.46 -3.42
N TRP A 239 32.52 18.24 -3.52
CA TRP A 239 32.99 17.49 -2.36
C TRP A 239 34.24 18.08 -1.69
N ASP A 240 34.98 18.94 -2.39
CA ASP A 240 36.11 19.66 -1.78
C ASP A 240 35.63 20.75 -0.83
N ALA A 241 34.55 21.42 -1.19
CA ALA A 241 33.94 22.48 -0.36
C ALA A 241 33.00 21.92 0.72
N TYR A 242 32.53 20.66 0.59
CA TYR A 242 31.61 20.05 1.56
C TYR A 242 32.30 18.98 2.40
N THR A 243 32.07 19.03 3.70
CA THR A 243 32.49 17.98 4.64
C THR A 243 31.24 17.27 5.19
N PRO A 244 31.05 15.98 4.89
CA PRO A 244 29.93 15.23 5.43
C PRO A 244 29.90 15.22 6.95
N PRO A 245 28.73 15.37 7.57
CA PRO A 245 28.61 15.37 9.03
C PRO A 245 28.83 13.96 9.59
N VAL A 246 29.70 13.84 10.57
CA VAL A 246 29.91 12.59 11.30
C VAL A 246 28.75 12.41 12.29
N PRO A 247 28.11 11.24 12.37
CA PRO A 247 27.06 10.99 13.33
C PRO A 247 27.50 11.19 14.77
N ALA A 248 26.67 11.87 15.56
CA ALA A 248 26.92 12.05 16.99
C ALA A 248 26.85 10.72 17.76
N LYS A 249 26.02 9.79 17.26
CA LYS A 249 25.81 8.47 17.87
C LYS A 249 25.76 7.42 16.74
N PRO A 250 26.91 6.97 16.21
CA PRO A 250 26.93 5.93 15.16
C PRO A 250 26.45 4.57 15.68
N GLY A 251 26.15 3.65 14.74
CA GLY A 251 25.69 2.29 15.06
C GLY A 251 24.17 2.17 15.17
N LEU A 252 23.71 1.10 15.81
CA LEU A 252 22.29 0.73 15.91
C LEU A 252 21.60 1.37 17.11
N HIS A 253 20.37 1.82 16.91
CA HIS A 253 19.48 2.37 17.94
C HIS A 253 18.13 1.65 17.85
N ILE A 254 17.77 0.94 18.92
CA ILE A 254 16.53 0.15 19.02
C ILE A 254 15.54 0.92 19.89
N PHE A 255 14.29 0.98 19.45
CA PHE A 255 13.15 1.59 20.13
C PHE A 255 12.10 0.48 20.32
N ASP A 256 12.16 -0.16 21.48
CA ASP A 256 11.23 -1.22 21.84
C ASP A 256 10.05 -0.63 22.63
N ASP A 257 8.83 -1.10 22.32
CA ASP A 257 7.59 -0.66 22.97
C ASP A 257 7.47 0.87 23.09
N PHE A 258 7.61 1.55 21.93
CA PHE A 258 7.70 3.01 21.90
C PHE A 258 6.35 3.67 22.24
N ASP A 259 6.41 4.80 22.94
CA ASP A 259 5.25 5.53 23.44
C ASP A 259 4.33 6.06 22.32
N VAL A 260 3.13 5.48 22.22
CA VAL A 260 2.11 5.84 21.22
C VAL A 260 1.64 7.29 21.39
N ALA A 261 1.56 7.80 22.61
CA ALA A 261 1.16 9.19 22.88
C ALA A 261 2.15 10.21 22.27
N THR A 262 3.43 9.84 22.21
CA THR A 262 4.43 10.65 21.49
C THR A 262 4.20 10.60 20.00
N LEU A 263 3.97 9.41 19.41
CA LEU A 263 3.75 9.24 17.96
C LEU A 263 2.49 9.95 17.48
N ARG A 264 1.42 9.94 18.29
CA ARG A 264 0.15 10.60 17.98
C ARG A 264 0.32 12.07 17.55
N LYS A 265 1.32 12.77 18.07
CA LYS A 265 1.60 14.18 17.75
C LYS A 265 2.14 14.38 16.33
N TYR A 266 2.68 13.32 15.71
CA TYR A 266 3.27 13.34 14.37
C TYR A 266 2.32 12.79 13.29
N ILE A 267 1.09 12.41 13.65
CA ILE A 267 0.12 11.86 12.68
C ILE A 267 -0.24 12.92 11.62
N ASP A 268 -0.03 12.57 10.34
CA ASP A 268 -0.74 13.19 9.22
C ASP A 268 -2.11 12.54 9.06
N TRP A 269 -3.15 13.31 9.35
CA TRP A 269 -4.53 12.85 9.27
C TRP A 269 -5.11 12.86 7.86
N THR A 270 -4.49 13.54 6.91
CA THR A 270 -5.01 13.63 5.53
C THR A 270 -5.13 12.25 4.87
N PRO A 271 -4.11 11.37 4.88
CA PRO A 271 -4.24 10.01 4.35
C PRO A 271 -5.27 9.15 5.09
N PHE A 272 -5.46 9.37 6.39
CA PHE A 272 -6.51 8.69 7.15
C PHE A 272 -7.90 8.94 6.57
N PHE A 273 -8.24 10.21 6.29
CA PHE A 273 -9.52 10.55 5.66
C PHE A 273 -9.65 9.96 4.25
N MET A 274 -8.55 9.93 3.50
CA MET A 274 -8.52 9.33 2.15
C MET A 274 -8.82 7.82 2.18
N THR A 275 -8.31 7.08 3.18
CA THR A 275 -8.63 5.65 3.38
C THR A 275 -10.15 5.45 3.52
N TRP A 276 -10.85 6.37 4.17
CA TRP A 276 -12.29 6.35 4.33
C TRP A 276 -13.06 7.05 3.20
N SER A 277 -12.39 7.31 2.07
CA SER A 277 -12.96 7.97 0.87
C SER A 277 -13.50 9.39 1.14
N LEU A 278 -13.03 10.06 2.19
CA LEU A 278 -13.34 11.47 2.46
C LEU A 278 -12.26 12.36 1.84
N VAL A 279 -12.65 13.18 0.86
CA VAL A 279 -11.71 14.03 0.11
C VAL A 279 -11.56 15.39 0.77
N GLY A 280 -10.35 15.71 1.18
CA GLY A 280 -10.00 17.00 1.79
C GLY A 280 -8.71 16.93 2.59
N LYS A 281 -8.11 18.07 2.90
CA LYS A 281 -6.89 18.15 3.72
C LYS A 281 -7.23 18.47 5.17
N TYR A 282 -6.61 17.78 6.10
CA TYR A 282 -6.67 18.13 7.51
C TYR A 282 -5.89 19.44 7.78
N PRO A 283 -6.40 20.35 8.64
CA PRO A 283 -7.70 20.31 9.32
C PRO A 283 -8.84 20.98 8.52
N THR A 284 -8.59 21.48 7.30
CA THR A 284 -9.58 22.23 6.52
C THR A 284 -10.78 21.37 6.09
N ILE A 285 -10.62 20.06 6.01
CA ILE A 285 -11.69 19.11 5.70
C ILE A 285 -12.90 19.28 6.64
N PHE A 286 -12.70 19.65 7.89
CA PHE A 286 -13.76 19.85 8.88
C PHE A 286 -14.73 21.00 8.55
N LYS A 287 -14.32 21.91 7.64
CA LYS A 287 -15.13 23.04 7.18
C LYS A 287 -15.79 22.77 5.83
N HIS A 288 -15.60 21.57 5.27
CA HIS A 288 -16.19 21.22 3.98
C HIS A 288 -17.71 21.01 4.14
N GLU A 289 -18.51 21.63 3.27
CA GLU A 289 -19.98 21.65 3.37
C GLU A 289 -20.60 20.25 3.37
N GLU A 290 -20.06 19.32 2.55
CA GLU A 290 -20.63 17.98 2.40
C GLU A 290 -20.02 16.97 3.38
N VAL A 291 -18.68 16.91 3.48
CA VAL A 291 -17.98 15.84 4.22
C VAL A 291 -17.52 16.27 5.62
N GLY A 292 -17.59 17.55 5.96
CA GLY A 292 -16.96 18.10 7.17
C GLY A 292 -17.50 17.51 8.47
N GLU A 293 -18.81 17.33 8.56
CA GLU A 293 -19.44 16.74 9.76
C GLU A 293 -19.04 15.28 9.95
N GLU A 294 -19.02 14.49 8.86
CA GLU A 294 -18.62 13.10 8.93
C GLU A 294 -17.12 12.95 9.19
N ALA A 295 -16.30 13.83 8.64
CA ALA A 295 -14.86 13.87 8.93
C ALA A 295 -14.60 14.16 10.44
N GLN A 296 -15.38 15.05 11.06
CA GLN A 296 -15.26 15.31 12.50
C GLN A 296 -15.66 14.09 13.33
N ARG A 297 -16.74 13.40 12.97
CA ARG A 297 -17.16 12.17 13.66
C ARG A 297 -16.11 11.08 13.54
N LEU A 298 -15.61 10.85 12.33
CA LEU A 298 -14.57 9.85 12.05
C LEU A 298 -13.29 10.16 12.82
N PHE A 299 -12.89 11.43 12.87
CA PHE A 299 -11.73 11.89 13.64
C PHE A 299 -11.92 11.66 15.14
N HIS A 300 -13.12 11.90 15.66
CA HIS A 300 -13.46 11.63 17.06
C HIS A 300 -13.34 10.14 17.37
N ASP A 301 -13.96 9.27 16.56
CA ASP A 301 -13.92 7.82 16.72
C ASP A 301 -12.46 7.28 16.69
N ALA A 302 -11.64 7.80 15.78
CA ALA A 302 -10.22 7.44 15.70
C ALA A 302 -9.44 7.87 16.97
N ASN A 303 -9.74 9.05 17.50
CA ASN A 303 -9.09 9.52 18.73
C ASN A 303 -9.55 8.74 19.97
N GLU A 304 -10.82 8.37 20.06
CA GLU A 304 -11.30 7.46 21.12
C GLU A 304 -10.60 6.10 21.08
N LEU A 305 -10.38 5.55 19.86
CA LEU A 305 -9.63 4.32 19.69
C LEU A 305 -8.16 4.50 20.10
N LEU A 306 -7.53 5.62 19.72
CA LEU A 306 -6.15 5.93 20.14
C LEU A 306 -6.04 6.06 21.66
N ASP A 307 -7.01 6.69 22.34
CA ASP A 307 -7.05 6.77 23.80
C ASP A 307 -7.13 5.38 24.45
N ARG A 308 -7.83 4.43 23.81
CA ARG A 308 -7.86 3.03 24.25
C ARG A 308 -6.54 2.33 23.96
N VAL A 309 -5.96 2.53 22.78
CA VAL A 309 -4.64 1.96 22.41
C VAL A 309 -3.58 2.38 23.43
N GLU A 310 -3.53 3.65 23.79
CA GLU A 310 -2.61 4.19 24.79
C GLU A 310 -2.87 3.61 26.19
N ARG A 311 -4.12 3.59 26.65
CA ARG A 311 -4.49 3.14 27.99
C ARG A 311 -4.37 1.63 28.19
N GLU A 312 -4.73 0.85 27.17
CA GLU A 312 -4.87 -0.61 27.24
C GLU A 312 -3.66 -1.34 26.62
N GLY A 313 -2.74 -0.62 25.97
CA GLY A 313 -1.58 -1.20 25.29
C GLY A 313 -1.96 -2.12 24.12
N LEU A 314 -3.02 -1.77 23.37
CA LEU A 314 -3.58 -2.62 22.33
C LEU A 314 -2.67 -2.80 21.12
N LEU A 315 -1.86 -1.78 20.82
CA LEU A 315 -0.84 -1.82 19.76
C LEU A 315 0.52 -1.54 20.36
N LYS A 316 1.55 -2.17 19.80
CA LYS A 316 2.94 -1.88 20.13
C LYS A 316 3.66 -1.28 18.94
N ALA A 317 4.39 -0.20 19.21
CA ALA A 317 5.24 0.45 18.23
C ALA A 317 6.70 0.07 18.50
N ARG A 318 7.40 -0.42 17.48
CA ARG A 318 8.81 -0.77 17.52
C ARG A 318 9.56 -0.13 16.37
N GLY A 319 10.80 0.23 16.60
CA GLY A 319 11.63 0.83 15.58
C GLY A 319 13.11 0.55 15.78
N ILE A 320 13.85 0.63 14.70
CA ILE A 320 15.30 0.56 14.68
C ILE A 320 15.85 1.54 13.66
N CYS A 321 16.94 2.19 13.97
CA CYS A 321 17.76 2.86 12.95
C CYS A 321 19.24 2.56 13.17
N GLY A 322 20.02 2.69 12.10
CA GLY A 322 21.46 2.53 12.13
C GLY A 322 22.14 3.56 11.24
N LEU A 323 23.31 4.05 11.66
CA LEU A 323 24.14 4.96 10.89
C LEU A 323 25.48 4.27 10.60
N PHE A 324 25.81 4.14 9.32
CA PHE A 324 26.93 3.32 8.84
C PHE A 324 27.87 4.16 7.98
N PRO A 325 29.20 3.93 8.08
CA PRO A 325 30.14 4.52 7.16
C PRO A 325 29.83 4.07 5.72
N ALA A 326 29.84 5.01 4.77
CA ALA A 326 29.48 4.73 3.40
C ALA A 326 30.34 5.54 2.41
N ALA A 327 30.42 5.04 1.18
CA ALA A 327 30.99 5.77 0.04
C ALA A 327 30.26 5.40 -1.24
N SER A 328 30.09 6.34 -2.16
CA SER A 328 29.53 6.01 -3.47
C SER A 328 30.59 5.45 -4.42
N VAL A 329 30.20 4.45 -5.19
CA VAL A 329 31.00 3.82 -6.27
C VAL A 329 30.13 3.72 -7.50
N GLY A 330 30.31 4.64 -8.43
CA GLY A 330 29.41 4.76 -9.58
C GLY A 330 27.98 5.10 -9.16
N ASP A 331 27.00 4.28 -9.55
CA ASP A 331 25.61 4.44 -9.16
C ASP A 331 25.24 3.68 -7.86
N ASP A 332 26.21 3.01 -7.22
CA ASP A 332 26.00 2.21 -6.02
C ASP A 332 26.59 2.89 -4.77
N ILE A 333 26.19 2.41 -3.59
CA ILE A 333 26.74 2.85 -2.32
C ILE A 333 27.30 1.65 -1.58
N GLU A 334 28.60 1.65 -1.31
CA GLU A 334 29.24 0.71 -0.41
C GLU A 334 28.98 1.15 1.04
N VAL A 335 28.45 0.23 1.84
CA VAL A 335 28.26 0.38 3.28
C VAL A 335 29.30 -0.49 3.98
N TYR A 336 30.04 0.08 4.90
CA TYR A 336 31.15 -0.59 5.58
C TYR A 336 30.77 -1.11 6.96
N THR A 337 31.49 -2.14 7.40
CA THR A 337 31.29 -2.75 8.72
C THR A 337 31.63 -1.78 9.86
N ASP A 338 32.63 -0.92 9.67
CA ASP A 338 33.10 0.05 10.66
C ASP A 338 33.78 1.27 10.02
N GLU A 339 34.25 2.18 10.84
CA GLU A 339 34.90 3.43 10.43
C GLU A 339 36.26 3.23 9.73
N SER A 340 36.88 2.05 9.86
CA SER A 340 38.12 1.75 9.12
C SER A 340 37.90 1.65 7.60
N ARG A 341 36.65 1.39 7.18
CA ARG A 341 36.21 1.29 5.77
C ARG A 341 37.01 0.25 4.96
N THR A 342 37.50 -0.79 5.65
CA THR A 342 38.31 -1.85 5.03
C THR A 342 37.46 -2.99 4.50
N GLU A 343 36.29 -3.22 5.13
CA GLU A 343 35.39 -4.31 4.79
C GLU A 343 33.99 -3.78 4.42
N VAL A 344 33.50 -4.18 3.26
CA VAL A 344 32.15 -3.82 2.77
C VAL A 344 31.14 -4.78 3.37
N ALA A 345 30.25 -4.27 4.21
CA ALA A 345 29.14 -5.03 4.78
C ALA A 345 28.05 -5.31 3.75
N LYS A 346 27.62 -4.27 3.02
CA LYS A 346 26.59 -4.33 1.97
C LYS A 346 26.87 -3.33 0.88
N VAL A 347 26.27 -3.59 -0.29
CA VAL A 347 26.25 -2.63 -1.41
C VAL A 347 24.79 -2.34 -1.75
N LEU A 348 24.39 -1.07 -1.66
CA LEU A 348 23.07 -0.62 -2.04
C LEU A 348 23.06 -0.30 -3.54
N ARG A 349 22.22 -1.01 -4.28
CA ARG A 349 22.15 -0.88 -5.74
C ARG A 349 21.13 0.19 -6.10
N ASN A 350 21.56 1.20 -6.85
CA ASN A 350 20.70 2.30 -7.21
C ASN A 350 20.53 2.42 -8.72
N LEU A 351 19.42 3.07 -9.09
CA LEU A 351 19.09 3.42 -10.46
C LEU A 351 19.29 4.92 -10.68
N ARG A 352 19.65 5.29 -11.91
CA ARG A 352 19.78 6.68 -12.34
C ARG A 352 18.65 7.06 -13.29
N GLN A 353 18.16 8.28 -13.18
CA GLN A 353 17.20 8.81 -14.16
C GLN A 353 17.81 8.79 -15.57
N GLN A 354 17.09 8.28 -16.55
CA GLN A 354 17.51 8.16 -17.95
C GLN A 354 16.65 8.96 -18.93
N THR A 355 16.31 10.17 -18.58
CA THR A 355 15.54 11.08 -19.46
C THR A 355 16.33 12.34 -19.75
N GLU A 356 16.23 12.85 -21.00
CA GLU A 356 16.82 14.13 -21.36
C GLU A 356 16.34 15.24 -20.42
N LYS A 357 17.29 16.00 -19.87
CA LYS A 357 17.03 17.10 -18.94
C LYS A 357 17.50 18.41 -19.59
N PRO A 358 16.61 19.23 -20.15
CA PRO A 358 16.97 20.54 -20.68
C PRO A 358 17.55 21.47 -19.61
N LYS A 359 17.13 21.26 -18.36
CA LYS A 359 17.67 21.92 -17.15
C LYS A 359 17.69 20.90 -16.01
N GLY A 360 18.78 20.89 -15.24
CA GLY A 360 18.96 19.99 -14.09
C GLY A 360 19.73 18.71 -14.43
N PHE A 361 19.66 17.75 -13.55
CA PHE A 361 20.53 16.57 -13.54
C PHE A 361 19.73 15.27 -13.69
N ASN A 362 20.43 14.21 -14.05
CA ASN A 362 19.94 12.84 -14.01
C ASN A 362 20.29 12.25 -12.64
N TYR A 363 19.37 12.36 -11.69
CA TYR A 363 19.56 12.02 -10.29
C TYR A 363 19.72 10.50 -10.06
N CYS A 364 20.60 10.17 -9.11
CA CYS A 364 20.77 8.86 -8.49
C CYS A 364 20.97 9.08 -6.98
N LEU A 365 20.50 8.17 -6.13
CA LEU A 365 20.69 8.31 -4.67
C LEU A 365 22.18 8.29 -4.29
N SER A 366 23.01 7.56 -5.03
CA SER A 366 24.47 7.55 -4.82
C SER A 366 25.14 8.90 -4.99
N ASP A 367 24.53 9.83 -5.73
CA ASP A 367 25.08 11.19 -5.92
C ASP A 367 25.18 11.99 -4.60
N TYR A 368 24.38 11.61 -3.58
CA TYR A 368 24.32 12.29 -2.29
C TYR A 368 25.23 11.70 -1.22
N ILE A 369 26.06 10.73 -1.57
CA ILE A 369 27.11 10.14 -0.73
C ILE A 369 28.46 10.45 -1.38
N ALA A 370 29.45 10.83 -0.57
CA ALA A 370 30.77 11.19 -1.04
C ALA A 370 31.42 10.04 -1.84
N PRO A 371 31.98 10.30 -3.04
CA PRO A 371 32.66 9.30 -3.83
C PRO A 371 33.86 8.71 -3.09
N LYS A 372 34.06 7.40 -3.23
CA LYS A 372 35.17 6.66 -2.59
C LYS A 372 36.53 7.28 -2.95
N GLU A 373 36.69 7.69 -4.19
CA GLU A 373 37.90 8.34 -4.70
C GLU A 373 38.16 9.74 -4.12
N SER A 374 37.15 10.40 -3.56
CA SER A 374 37.31 11.70 -2.90
C SER A 374 38.06 11.64 -1.58
N GLY A 375 38.17 10.44 -0.99
CA GLY A 375 38.74 10.23 0.33
C GLY A 375 37.96 10.85 1.49
N LYS A 376 36.77 11.44 1.21
CA LYS A 376 35.89 11.98 2.25
C LYS A 376 35.22 10.84 3.03
N GLN A 377 35.03 11.03 4.31
CA GLN A 377 34.32 10.10 5.17
C GLN A 377 32.86 10.50 5.23
N ASP A 378 31.98 9.70 4.63
CA ASP A 378 30.54 9.94 4.62
C ASP A 378 29.78 8.77 5.23
N TRP A 379 28.47 8.94 5.42
CA TRP A 379 27.62 8.04 6.15
C TRP A 379 26.27 7.87 5.44
N VAL A 380 25.68 6.72 5.60
CA VAL A 380 24.27 6.45 5.20
C VAL A 380 23.52 5.92 6.41
N GLY A 381 22.28 6.33 6.56
CA GLY A 381 21.39 5.77 7.57
C GLY A 381 20.42 4.77 6.98
N ALA A 382 19.97 3.83 7.83
CA ALA A 382 18.88 2.92 7.53
C ALA A 382 17.89 2.90 8.70
N PHE A 383 16.61 2.65 8.42
CA PHE A 383 15.59 2.51 9.46
C PHE A 383 14.49 1.53 9.08
N ALA A 384 13.86 0.95 10.10
CA ALA A 384 12.61 0.21 10.00
C ALA A 384 11.77 0.50 11.25
N VAL A 385 10.48 0.77 11.07
CA VAL A 385 9.53 1.06 12.14
C VAL A 385 8.20 0.38 11.87
N THR A 386 7.48 0.02 12.93
CA THR A 386 6.11 -0.46 12.86
C THR A 386 5.26 0.14 13.98
N GLY A 387 4.01 0.44 13.68
CA GLY A 387 2.97 0.78 14.65
C GLY A 387 1.88 -0.29 14.75
N GLY A 388 2.08 -1.43 14.06
CA GLY A 388 1.04 -2.42 13.82
C GLY A 388 1.18 -3.76 14.57
N ILE A 389 2.05 -3.86 15.58
CA ILE A 389 2.14 -5.12 16.35
C ILE A 389 0.88 -5.25 17.23
N GLY A 390 0.13 -6.35 17.02
CA GLY A 390 -1.19 -6.59 17.64
C GLY A 390 -2.38 -6.11 16.83
N GLU A 391 -2.14 -5.40 15.70
CA GLU A 391 -3.21 -4.85 14.85
C GLU A 391 -4.05 -5.95 14.22
N ARG A 392 -3.42 -7.00 13.71
CA ARG A 392 -4.10 -8.11 13.03
C ARG A 392 -5.03 -8.87 13.96
N GLU A 393 -4.52 -9.23 15.13
CA GLU A 393 -5.27 -9.96 16.15
C GLU A 393 -6.50 -9.15 16.58
N LEU A 394 -6.33 -7.86 16.82
CA LEU A 394 -7.43 -6.98 17.23
C LEU A 394 -8.44 -6.75 16.10
N ALA A 395 -7.98 -6.60 14.86
CA ALA A 395 -8.89 -6.50 13.71
C ALA A 395 -9.71 -7.79 13.53
N ASP A 396 -9.10 -8.96 13.70
CA ASP A 396 -9.79 -10.24 13.60
C ASP A 396 -10.80 -10.45 14.77
N GLU A 397 -10.47 -9.98 15.97
CA GLU A 397 -11.43 -9.96 17.10
C GLU A 397 -12.65 -9.09 16.80
N TYR A 398 -12.47 -7.88 16.24
CA TYR A 398 -13.57 -7.02 15.83
C TYR A 398 -14.42 -7.68 14.73
N LYS A 399 -13.79 -8.29 13.72
CA LYS A 399 -14.50 -9.01 12.65
C LYS A 399 -15.34 -10.16 13.20
N ALA A 400 -14.79 -10.93 14.14
CA ALA A 400 -15.51 -12.05 14.80
C ALA A 400 -16.75 -11.57 15.58
N GLN A 401 -16.76 -10.32 16.03
CA GLN A 401 -17.90 -9.65 16.68
C GLN A 401 -18.85 -8.96 15.67
N GLY A 402 -18.59 -9.09 14.37
CA GLY A 402 -19.34 -8.39 13.32
C GLY A 402 -19.07 -6.88 13.29
N ASP A 403 -17.94 -6.42 13.84
CA ASP A 403 -17.56 -5.02 13.92
C ASP A 403 -16.48 -4.65 12.90
N ASP A 404 -16.84 -4.69 11.61
CA ASP A 404 -15.94 -4.32 10.52
C ASP A 404 -15.49 -2.86 10.61
N TYR A 405 -16.31 -1.99 11.23
CA TYR A 405 -15.96 -0.57 11.38
C TYR A 405 -14.71 -0.40 12.25
N ASN A 406 -14.68 -1.00 13.44
CA ASN A 406 -13.52 -0.93 14.31
C ASN A 406 -12.34 -1.78 13.77
N ALA A 407 -12.60 -2.86 13.02
CA ALA A 407 -11.56 -3.63 12.35
C ALA A 407 -10.81 -2.79 11.30
N ILE A 408 -11.52 -2.04 10.46
CA ILE A 408 -10.91 -1.11 9.50
C ILE A 408 -10.26 0.07 10.21
N MET A 409 -10.89 0.59 11.28
CA MET A 409 -10.40 1.73 12.04
C MET A 409 -9.04 1.43 12.66
N ILE A 410 -8.87 0.26 13.31
CA ILE A 410 -7.58 -0.10 13.94
C ILE A 410 -6.46 -0.26 12.92
N GLN A 411 -6.75 -0.83 11.75
CA GLN A 411 -5.79 -0.94 10.65
C GLN A 411 -5.37 0.45 10.14
N ALA A 412 -6.35 1.33 9.88
CA ALA A 412 -6.08 2.69 9.40
C ALA A 412 -5.31 3.53 10.43
N VAL A 413 -5.57 3.33 11.72
CA VAL A 413 -4.84 4.01 12.80
C VAL A 413 -3.42 3.48 12.94
N ALA A 414 -3.23 2.16 12.85
CA ALA A 414 -1.91 1.54 12.90
C ALA A 414 -0.98 2.04 11.77
N ASP A 415 -1.53 2.16 10.55
CA ASP A 415 -0.79 2.75 9.41
C ASP A 415 -0.35 4.19 9.71
N ARG A 416 -1.22 5.00 10.33
CA ARG A 416 -0.84 6.38 10.69
C ARG A 416 0.21 6.42 11.79
N LEU A 417 0.18 5.50 12.74
CA LEU A 417 1.20 5.39 13.80
C LEU A 417 2.56 4.98 13.20
N ALA A 418 2.60 4.08 12.23
CA ALA A 418 3.83 3.69 11.57
C ALA A 418 4.47 4.87 10.81
N GLU A 419 3.67 5.62 10.05
CA GLU A 419 4.13 6.83 9.35
C GLU A 419 4.57 7.93 10.33
N ALA A 420 3.81 8.13 11.40
CA ALA A 420 4.17 9.07 12.47
C ALA A 420 5.50 8.67 13.14
N PHE A 421 5.75 7.38 13.30
CA PHE A 421 7.02 6.89 13.85
C PHE A 421 8.17 7.14 12.89
N ALA A 422 7.99 6.92 11.60
CA ALA A 422 9.01 7.25 10.60
C ALA A 422 9.35 8.75 10.60
N GLU A 423 8.35 9.64 10.75
CA GLU A 423 8.57 11.09 10.84
C GLU A 423 9.30 11.47 12.12
N TYR A 424 8.82 11.02 13.28
CA TYR A 424 9.45 11.23 14.58
C TYR A 424 10.91 10.74 14.59
N LEU A 425 11.15 9.52 14.11
CA LEU A 425 12.49 8.94 14.10
C LEU A 425 13.43 9.73 13.18
N HIS A 426 12.94 10.19 12.02
CA HIS A 426 13.73 11.04 11.13
C HIS A 426 14.09 12.37 11.78
N GLU A 427 13.16 13.01 12.50
CA GLU A 427 13.50 14.22 13.29
C GLU A 427 14.57 13.92 14.33
N ARG A 428 14.44 12.83 15.09
CA ARG A 428 15.44 12.41 16.08
C ARG A 428 16.81 12.15 15.44
N VAL A 429 16.82 11.52 14.26
CA VAL A 429 18.08 11.29 13.53
C VAL A 429 18.72 12.62 13.15
N ARG A 430 18.00 13.57 12.60
CA ARG A 430 18.51 14.88 12.19
C ARG A 430 19.05 15.68 13.36
N LYS A 431 18.33 15.67 14.48
CA LYS A 431 18.64 16.53 15.65
C LYS A 431 19.64 15.93 16.63
N GLU A 432 19.55 14.59 16.87
CA GLU A 432 20.22 13.98 18.01
C GLU A 432 21.17 12.82 17.65
N ILE A 433 20.74 11.92 16.73
CA ILE A 433 21.48 10.67 16.49
C ILE A 433 22.58 10.93 15.46
N TRP A 434 22.22 11.54 14.32
CA TRP A 434 23.20 12.07 13.38
C TRP A 434 23.65 13.48 13.80
N GLY A 435 22.69 14.34 14.12
CA GLY A 435 22.97 15.65 14.71
C GLY A 435 23.31 16.75 13.71
N TYR A 436 23.06 16.56 12.41
CA TYR A 436 23.39 17.56 11.39
C TYR A 436 22.43 18.76 11.34
N ALA A 437 21.31 18.67 12.04
CA ALA A 437 20.30 19.74 12.15
C ALA A 437 19.85 19.92 13.62
N ALA A 438 20.78 20.00 14.55
CA ALA A 438 20.49 20.04 16.00
C ALA A 438 19.56 21.19 16.41
N ASP A 439 19.63 22.34 15.71
CA ASP A 439 18.82 23.53 15.97
C ASP A 439 17.49 23.56 15.22
N GLU A 440 17.14 22.47 14.51
CA GLU A 440 15.87 22.37 13.78
C GLU A 440 14.67 22.53 14.70
N ASN A 441 13.74 23.41 14.33
CA ASN A 441 12.51 23.63 15.07
C ASN A 441 11.34 23.79 14.08
N LEU A 442 10.89 22.65 13.56
CA LEU A 442 9.79 22.56 12.58
C LEU A 442 8.49 22.13 13.26
N SER A 443 7.41 22.74 12.86
CA SER A 443 6.07 22.27 13.21
C SER A 443 5.71 20.98 12.45
N ASN A 444 4.72 20.21 12.95
CA ASN A 444 4.28 19.00 12.26
C ASN A 444 3.84 19.28 10.80
N ASP A 445 3.17 20.39 10.52
CA ASP A 445 2.81 20.82 9.15
C ASP A 445 4.05 21.09 8.27
N GLU A 446 5.14 21.56 8.84
CA GLU A 446 6.40 21.76 8.13
C GLU A 446 7.16 20.45 7.91
N LEU A 447 7.08 19.51 8.86
CA LEU A 447 7.61 18.16 8.69
C LEU A 447 6.87 17.42 7.55
N ILE A 448 5.55 17.45 7.55
CA ILE A 448 4.71 16.88 6.49
C ILE A 448 5.03 17.51 5.11
N ARG A 449 5.43 18.77 5.07
CA ARG A 449 5.86 19.47 3.84
C ARG A 449 7.34 19.28 3.50
N GLU A 450 8.04 18.40 4.20
CA GLU A 450 9.44 18.05 3.96
C GLU A 450 10.38 19.29 3.95
N LYS A 451 10.18 20.24 4.88
CA LYS A 451 11.01 21.44 4.99
C LYS A 451 12.33 21.23 5.73
N TYR A 452 12.64 20.02 6.08
CA TYR A 452 13.88 19.61 6.72
C TYR A 452 15.01 19.40 5.72
N GLN A 453 16.26 19.40 6.21
CA GLN A 453 17.43 18.99 5.45
C GLN A 453 17.52 17.45 5.39
N GLY A 454 17.99 16.93 4.26
CA GLY A 454 18.13 15.50 4.05
C GLY A 454 16.85 14.86 3.49
N ILE A 455 16.91 13.57 3.23
CA ILE A 455 15.77 12.77 2.73
C ILE A 455 15.76 11.37 3.35
N ARG A 456 14.58 10.72 3.33
CA ARG A 456 14.38 9.33 3.75
C ARG A 456 13.74 8.46 2.64
N PRO A 457 14.40 8.25 1.51
CA PRO A 457 13.86 7.42 0.44
C PRO A 457 13.73 5.96 0.87
N ALA A 458 12.75 5.26 0.29
CA ALA A 458 12.45 3.88 0.65
C ALA A 458 12.45 2.96 -0.58
N PRO A 459 12.94 1.71 -0.47
CA PRO A 459 12.80 0.70 -1.51
C PRO A 459 11.33 0.39 -1.81
N GLY A 460 10.97 0.39 -3.12
CA GLY A 460 9.59 0.31 -3.60
C GLY A 460 8.93 1.65 -3.85
N TYR A 461 9.62 2.77 -3.57
CA TYR A 461 9.16 4.14 -3.82
C TYR A 461 9.89 4.79 -5.01
N PRO A 462 9.41 5.93 -5.52
CA PRO A 462 9.87 6.47 -6.80
C PRO A 462 11.38 6.68 -6.97
N ALA A 463 12.14 7.00 -5.90
CA ALA A 463 13.58 7.19 -5.98
C ALA A 463 14.39 5.88 -5.93
N CYS A 464 13.80 4.82 -5.40
CA CYS A 464 14.37 3.48 -5.29
C CYS A 464 13.26 2.44 -5.55
N PRO A 465 12.78 2.27 -6.80
CA PRO A 465 11.57 1.51 -7.08
C PRO A 465 11.70 0.00 -6.88
N GLU A 466 12.92 -0.52 -6.82
CA GLU A 466 13.21 -1.94 -6.72
C GLU A 466 13.08 -2.43 -5.25
N HIS A 467 12.17 -3.39 -5.03
CA HIS A 467 11.78 -3.84 -3.68
C HIS A 467 12.84 -4.69 -2.97
N THR A 468 13.71 -5.40 -3.72
CA THR A 468 14.69 -6.31 -3.09
C THR A 468 15.79 -5.56 -2.34
N GLU A 469 15.94 -4.25 -2.54
CA GLU A 469 16.84 -3.40 -1.75
C GLU A 469 16.43 -3.32 -0.27
N LYS A 470 15.23 -3.78 0.11
CA LYS A 470 14.88 -4.04 1.52
C LYS A 470 15.72 -5.16 2.14
N GLY A 471 16.20 -6.13 1.34
CA GLY A 471 17.05 -7.21 1.85
C GLY A 471 18.31 -6.72 2.54
N PRO A 472 19.19 -5.96 1.86
CA PRO A 472 20.37 -5.33 2.49
C PRO A 472 20.03 -4.48 3.72
N LEU A 473 18.90 -3.74 3.71
CA LEU A 473 18.42 -2.95 4.85
C LEU A 473 18.09 -3.85 6.05
N TRP A 474 17.34 -4.94 5.81
CA TRP A 474 16.97 -5.91 6.85
C TRP A 474 18.19 -6.55 7.50
N GLU A 475 19.17 -6.93 6.69
CA GLU A 475 20.41 -7.53 7.18
C GLU A 475 21.30 -6.53 7.94
N LEU A 476 21.47 -5.29 7.46
CA LEU A 476 22.24 -4.24 8.15
C LEU A 476 21.68 -3.91 9.54
N LEU A 477 20.36 -3.86 9.66
CA LEU A 477 19.68 -3.55 10.91
C LEU A 477 19.35 -4.79 11.75
N ASN A 478 19.50 -6.01 11.19
CA ASN A 478 18.99 -7.24 11.79
C ASN A 478 17.55 -7.09 12.29
N VAL A 479 16.67 -6.63 11.36
CA VAL A 479 15.33 -6.12 11.69
C VAL A 479 14.45 -7.17 12.35
N GLU A 480 14.49 -8.41 11.86
CA GLU A 480 13.64 -9.50 12.35
C GLU A 480 13.96 -9.86 13.82
N GLU A 481 15.25 -9.96 14.16
CA GLU A 481 15.69 -10.25 15.53
C GLU A 481 15.44 -9.07 16.47
N ASN A 482 15.74 -7.83 16.02
CA ASN A 482 15.71 -6.66 16.87
C ASN A 482 14.31 -6.13 17.16
N ILE A 483 13.41 -6.15 16.19
CA ILE A 483 12.07 -5.54 16.34
C ILE A 483 10.91 -6.42 15.86
N GLY A 484 11.17 -7.65 15.40
CA GLY A 484 10.14 -8.65 15.06
C GLY A 484 9.40 -8.37 13.76
N MET A 485 9.88 -7.47 12.91
CA MET A 485 9.34 -7.26 11.57
C MET A 485 9.96 -8.25 10.57
N SER A 486 9.16 -8.77 9.65
CA SER A 486 9.63 -9.69 8.60
C SER A 486 9.31 -9.18 7.20
N LEU A 487 9.91 -9.79 6.19
CA LEU A 487 9.61 -9.56 4.77
C LEU A 487 8.93 -10.79 4.16
N THR A 488 7.91 -10.56 3.34
CA THR A 488 7.34 -11.61 2.51
C THR A 488 8.28 -11.95 1.33
N THR A 489 7.94 -12.98 0.57
CA THR A 489 8.67 -13.35 -0.67
C THR A 489 8.64 -12.27 -1.74
N SER A 490 7.73 -11.32 -1.65
CA SER A 490 7.63 -10.14 -2.53
C SER A 490 8.17 -8.86 -1.88
N TYR A 491 8.90 -8.98 -0.77
CA TYR A 491 9.46 -7.88 0.01
C TYR A 491 8.41 -6.90 0.55
N ALA A 492 7.17 -7.33 0.78
CA ALA A 492 6.22 -6.60 1.61
C ALA A 492 6.62 -6.75 3.09
N MET A 493 6.46 -5.70 3.86
CA MET A 493 6.75 -5.70 5.29
C MET A 493 5.58 -6.31 6.08
N TYR A 494 5.91 -7.10 7.11
CA TYR A 494 4.93 -7.60 8.06
C TYR A 494 5.37 -7.25 9.50
N PRO A 495 4.51 -6.61 10.35
CA PRO A 495 3.12 -6.18 10.07
C PRO A 495 2.99 -5.22 8.89
N GLY A 496 1.77 -5.11 8.29
CA GLY A 496 1.49 -4.22 7.17
C GLY A 496 1.70 -2.74 7.51
N ALA A 497 1.29 -2.33 8.70
CA ALA A 497 1.50 -0.98 9.23
C ALA A 497 2.97 -0.75 9.62
N SER A 498 3.83 -0.61 8.63
CA SER A 498 5.29 -0.50 8.77
C SER A 498 5.90 0.41 7.71
N VAL A 499 7.01 1.05 8.05
CA VAL A 499 7.80 1.90 7.15
C VAL A 499 9.28 1.56 7.29
N SER A 500 10.01 1.53 6.17
CA SER A 500 11.47 1.35 6.18
C SER A 500 12.12 2.16 5.07
N GLY A 501 13.38 2.53 5.24
CA GLY A 501 14.10 3.31 4.24
C GLY A 501 15.51 3.68 4.65
N TRP A 502 16.09 4.57 3.88
CA TRP A 502 17.44 5.07 4.03
C TRP A 502 17.41 6.53 4.50
N TYR A 503 18.47 7.01 5.16
CA TYR A 503 18.67 8.42 5.47
C TYR A 503 19.88 8.97 4.73
N PHE A 504 19.69 10.12 4.09
CA PHE A 504 20.74 10.91 3.45
C PHE A 504 20.79 12.31 4.08
N SER A 505 21.96 12.75 4.51
CA SER A 505 22.12 14.02 5.24
C SER A 505 22.50 15.22 4.36
N HIS A 506 22.91 14.99 3.11
CA HIS A 506 23.40 16.05 2.24
C HIS A 506 22.34 17.15 2.05
N PRO A 507 22.68 18.45 2.19
CA PRO A 507 21.71 19.55 2.10
C PRO A 507 21.05 19.68 0.74
N ASP A 508 21.72 19.28 -0.35
CA ASP A 508 21.15 19.28 -1.70
C ASP A 508 20.38 18.01 -2.05
N SER A 509 20.28 17.05 -1.11
CA SER A 509 19.50 15.84 -1.35
C SER A 509 18.02 16.18 -1.52
N ARG A 510 17.37 15.51 -2.47
CA ARG A 510 15.96 15.73 -2.79
C ARG A 510 15.30 14.45 -3.26
N TYR A 511 14.00 14.38 -3.09
CA TYR A 511 13.22 13.31 -3.67
C TYR A 511 13.11 13.48 -5.19
N PHE A 512 13.17 12.36 -5.90
CA PHE A 512 12.98 12.29 -7.35
C PHE A 512 12.33 10.96 -7.71
N ALA A 513 11.90 10.81 -8.96
CA ALA A 513 11.34 9.57 -9.46
C ALA A 513 12.24 8.97 -10.54
N ILE A 514 12.57 7.69 -10.39
CA ILE A 514 13.03 6.86 -11.49
C ILE A 514 11.79 6.53 -12.33
N ALA A 515 11.68 7.13 -13.49
CA ALA A 515 10.57 6.86 -14.40
C ALA A 515 10.87 5.59 -15.20
N GLN A 516 11.27 5.75 -16.46
CA GLN A 516 11.65 4.62 -17.30
C GLN A 516 13.16 4.51 -17.43
N ILE A 517 13.66 3.28 -17.41
CA ILE A 517 15.05 2.94 -17.69
C ILE A 517 15.14 2.31 -19.07
N GLN A 518 16.34 2.33 -19.66
CA GLN A 518 16.65 1.72 -20.94
C GLN A 518 17.36 0.38 -20.74
N ASP A 519 17.47 -0.41 -21.81
CA ASP A 519 18.12 -1.71 -21.78
C ASP A 519 19.55 -1.68 -21.22
N ASP A 520 20.32 -0.63 -21.55
CA ASP A 520 21.68 -0.47 -21.06
C ASP A 520 21.76 -0.33 -19.54
N GLN A 521 20.78 0.31 -18.91
CA GLN A 521 20.73 0.37 -17.45
C GLN A 521 20.16 -0.92 -16.84
N LEU A 522 19.18 -1.55 -17.49
CA LEU A 522 18.65 -2.83 -17.05
C LEU A 522 19.77 -3.88 -17.00
N GLU A 523 20.56 -4.00 -18.06
CA GLU A 523 21.72 -4.91 -18.13
C GLU A 523 22.77 -4.55 -17.07
N SER A 524 23.15 -3.27 -16.96
CA SER A 524 24.08 -2.81 -15.94
C SER A 524 23.59 -3.09 -14.52
N TYR A 525 22.29 -2.98 -14.25
CA TYR A 525 21.70 -3.26 -12.94
C TYR A 525 21.69 -4.76 -12.65
N ALA A 526 21.29 -5.58 -13.62
CA ALA A 526 21.32 -7.03 -13.53
C ALA A 526 22.74 -7.55 -13.21
N ASP A 527 23.74 -7.07 -13.95
CA ASP A 527 25.15 -7.43 -13.70
C ASP A 527 25.60 -7.07 -12.28
N ARG A 528 25.27 -5.88 -11.80
CA ARG A 528 25.63 -5.41 -10.45
C ARG A 528 24.91 -6.19 -9.33
N LYS A 529 23.68 -6.69 -9.58
CA LYS A 529 22.90 -7.55 -8.67
C LYS A 529 23.31 -9.03 -8.79
N GLY A 530 24.04 -9.43 -9.84
CA GLY A 530 24.31 -10.84 -10.15
C GLY A 530 23.06 -11.59 -10.63
N TRP A 531 22.14 -10.90 -11.29
CA TRP A 531 20.90 -11.43 -11.83
C TRP A 531 21.01 -11.72 -13.32
N ASP A 532 20.19 -12.64 -13.80
CA ASP A 532 19.88 -12.71 -15.22
C ASP A 532 18.86 -11.63 -15.61
N ARG A 533 18.66 -11.47 -16.93
CA ARG A 533 17.72 -10.48 -17.47
C ARG A 533 16.28 -10.73 -17.02
N ILE A 534 15.87 -11.99 -16.89
CA ILE A 534 14.50 -12.36 -16.51
C ILE A 534 14.20 -11.91 -15.09
N GLU A 535 15.13 -12.14 -14.16
CA GLU A 535 14.97 -11.69 -12.77
C GLU A 535 14.98 -10.15 -12.67
N ALA A 536 15.83 -9.47 -13.44
CA ALA A 536 15.84 -8.00 -13.50
C ALA A 536 14.53 -7.44 -14.07
N GLU A 537 14.00 -8.01 -15.14
CA GLU A 537 12.71 -7.64 -15.74
C GLU A 537 11.55 -7.85 -14.77
N LYS A 538 11.56 -8.93 -13.98
CA LYS A 538 10.56 -9.20 -12.94
C LYS A 538 10.49 -8.08 -11.90
N TRP A 539 11.62 -7.62 -11.38
CA TRP A 539 11.65 -6.61 -10.31
C TRP A 539 11.55 -5.17 -10.80
N LEU A 540 11.94 -4.91 -12.05
CA LEU A 540 11.95 -3.57 -12.65
C LEU A 540 10.89 -3.40 -13.75
N GLY A 541 10.00 -4.37 -13.95
CA GLY A 541 8.99 -4.37 -15.01
C GLY A 541 8.24 -3.05 -15.20
N PRO A 542 7.75 -2.38 -14.13
CA PRO A 542 7.08 -1.08 -14.24
C PRO A 542 7.98 0.06 -14.74
N ASN A 543 9.28 -0.07 -14.60
CA ASN A 543 10.26 0.93 -15.00
C ASN A 543 10.88 0.64 -16.38
N ILE A 544 10.56 -0.48 -17.01
CA ILE A 544 11.06 -0.83 -18.35
C ILE A 544 10.05 -0.36 -19.39
N ASN A 545 10.53 0.21 -20.48
CA ASN A 545 9.69 0.51 -21.64
C ASN A 545 9.19 -0.81 -22.26
N GLY A 546 7.92 -1.13 -22.09
CA GLY A 546 7.24 -2.18 -22.81
C GLY A 546 6.77 -1.74 -24.19
#